data_f8cfe89a0023d36f7b6409b3ef047065
#
_entry.id   f8cfe89a0023d36f7b6409b3ef047065
#
_cell.length_a   1.000
_cell.length_b   1.000
_cell.length_c   1.000
_cell.angle_alpha   90.00
_cell.angle_beta   90.00
_cell.angle_gamma   90.00
#
_symmetry.space_group_name_H-M   'P 1'
#
loop_
_entity.id
_entity.type
_entity.pdbx_description
1 polymer ?
#
loop_
_entity_poly.entity_id
_entity_poly.type
_entity_poly.pdbx_seq_one_letter_code
_entity_poly.pdbx_strand_id
1 'polypeptide(L)'
;MPKQTFFNLPNSKKEKIIDAAYDIFIEMDYEDVNIRSITKAADISIGSFYQYFYDKDDLYLYLMSNIEKKIYAKEKQKIGYFLMDSDIIPIEEICTQKEIDFNQTWYRAPIEVMMKFYFGEYSKDLNSNIVDELIELQDLGKLKDSVDIDFIFYIYATSMFNILMYFREMNITDEKQKIDIKRKFYTDWFLKGILKE
;
A
#
# COMPACT_ATOMS: atom_id res chain seq x y z
N MET A 1 -4.85 0.08 -13.05
CA MET A 1 -4.21 1.44 -13.00
C MET A 1 -5.12 2.44 -13.71
N PRO A 2 -5.29 3.67 -13.18
CA PRO A 2 -6.09 4.71 -13.82
C PRO A 2 -5.65 4.97 -15.26
N LYS A 3 -6.59 5.39 -16.08
CA LYS A 3 -6.34 5.68 -17.50
C LYS A 3 -5.59 6.99 -17.67
N GLN A 4 -4.84 7.16 -18.76
CA GLN A 4 -4.08 8.38 -19.06
C GLN A 4 -4.96 9.65 -19.00
N THR A 5 -6.23 9.53 -19.34
CA THR A 5 -7.21 10.63 -19.26
C THR A 5 -7.37 11.19 -17.84
N PHE A 6 -7.24 10.37 -16.80
CA PHE A 6 -7.24 10.82 -15.40
C PHE A 6 -6.01 11.67 -15.10
N PHE A 7 -4.83 11.22 -15.51
CA PHE A 7 -3.58 11.94 -15.26
C PHE A 7 -3.50 13.28 -16.00
N ASN A 8 -4.20 13.40 -17.11
CA ASN A 8 -4.28 14.64 -17.91
C ASN A 8 -5.27 15.68 -17.33
N LEU A 9 -6.02 15.35 -16.29
CA LEU A 9 -6.94 16.29 -15.64
C LEU A 9 -6.18 17.42 -14.93
N PRO A 10 -6.78 18.63 -14.83
CA PRO A 10 -6.30 19.66 -13.92
C PRO A 10 -6.20 19.13 -12.48
N ASN A 11 -5.18 19.55 -11.74
CA ASN A 11 -4.94 19.06 -10.37
C ASN A 11 -6.16 19.23 -9.47
N SER A 12 -6.81 20.38 -9.50
CA SER A 12 -8.03 20.64 -8.71
C SER A 12 -9.16 19.65 -8.97
N LYS A 13 -9.28 19.16 -10.22
CA LYS A 13 -10.30 18.14 -10.56
C LYS A 13 -9.88 16.75 -10.09
N LYS A 14 -8.58 16.41 -10.19
CA LYS A 14 -8.05 15.16 -9.62
C LYS A 14 -8.25 15.10 -8.12
N GLU A 15 -7.86 16.17 -7.42
CA GLU A 15 -8.01 16.28 -5.96
C GLU A 15 -9.47 16.16 -5.53
N LYS A 16 -10.41 16.81 -6.22
CA LYS A 16 -11.85 16.68 -5.95
C LYS A 16 -12.35 15.24 -6.08
N ILE A 17 -11.91 14.51 -7.11
CA ILE A 17 -12.28 13.10 -7.32
C ILE A 17 -11.67 12.22 -6.22
N ILE A 18 -10.40 12.41 -5.90
CA ILE A 18 -9.67 11.67 -4.86
C ILE A 18 -10.31 11.90 -3.50
N ASP A 19 -10.57 13.15 -3.15
CA ASP A 19 -11.14 13.54 -1.86
C ASP A 19 -12.54 12.95 -1.65
N ALA A 20 -13.40 13.06 -2.68
CA ALA A 20 -14.71 12.44 -2.66
C ALA A 20 -14.66 10.91 -2.57
N ALA A 21 -13.69 10.27 -3.22
CA ALA A 21 -13.52 8.82 -3.14
C ALA A 21 -13.08 8.38 -1.74
N TYR A 22 -12.16 9.11 -1.11
CA TYR A 22 -11.79 8.85 0.28
C TYR A 22 -13.01 8.87 1.20
N ASP A 23 -13.82 9.95 1.14
CA ASP A 23 -15.02 10.07 2.00
C ASP A 23 -15.96 8.87 1.83
N ILE A 24 -16.26 8.49 0.59
CA ILE A 24 -17.17 7.38 0.32
C ILE A 24 -16.62 6.02 0.81
N PHE A 25 -15.34 5.73 0.60
CA PHE A 25 -14.74 4.47 1.05
C PHE A 25 -14.53 4.42 2.57
N ILE A 26 -14.37 5.56 3.24
CA ILE A 26 -14.28 5.64 4.71
C ILE A 26 -15.65 5.39 5.33
N GLU A 27 -16.70 6.02 4.80
CA GLU A 27 -18.05 6.01 5.36
C GLU A 27 -18.82 4.70 5.12
N MET A 28 -18.51 3.98 4.04
CA MET A 28 -19.25 2.78 3.60
C MET A 28 -18.36 1.54 3.59
N ASP A 29 -18.97 0.37 3.83
CA ASP A 29 -18.28 -0.88 3.57
C ASP A 29 -18.02 -1.06 2.07
N TYR A 30 -16.89 -1.67 1.73
CA TYR A 30 -16.42 -1.76 0.34
C TYR A 30 -17.48 -2.32 -0.61
N GLU A 31 -18.23 -3.35 -0.19
CA GLU A 31 -19.27 -3.97 -1.00
C GLU A 31 -20.42 -3.01 -1.31
N ASP A 32 -20.76 -2.11 -0.39
CA ASP A 32 -21.87 -1.15 -0.53
C ASP A 32 -21.48 0.06 -1.37
N VAL A 33 -20.17 0.34 -1.50
CA VAL A 33 -19.69 1.41 -2.36
C VAL A 33 -20.02 1.10 -3.83
N ASN A 34 -20.67 2.05 -4.48
CA ASN A 34 -20.95 1.97 -5.91
C ASN A 34 -20.49 3.22 -6.66
N ILE A 35 -20.30 3.10 -7.96
CA ILE A 35 -19.77 4.20 -8.80
C ILE A 35 -20.68 5.42 -8.77
N ARG A 36 -22.00 5.27 -8.56
CA ARG A 36 -22.93 6.41 -8.47
C ARG A 36 -22.69 7.25 -7.22
N SER A 37 -22.41 6.62 -6.06
CA SER A 37 -22.10 7.35 -4.84
C SER A 37 -20.81 8.18 -5.01
N ILE A 38 -19.77 7.58 -5.58
CA ILE A 38 -18.49 8.27 -5.85
C ILE A 38 -18.69 9.44 -6.83
N THR A 39 -19.37 9.19 -7.96
CA THR A 39 -19.55 10.23 -8.99
C THR A 39 -20.41 11.38 -8.52
N LYS A 40 -21.44 11.11 -7.69
CA LYS A 40 -22.28 12.12 -7.07
C LYS A 40 -21.47 13.00 -6.11
N ALA A 41 -20.64 12.39 -5.26
CA ALA A 41 -19.78 13.12 -4.32
C ALA A 41 -18.71 13.95 -5.05
N ALA A 42 -18.10 13.39 -6.10
CA ALA A 42 -17.09 14.06 -6.93
C ALA A 42 -17.66 15.09 -7.91
N ASP A 43 -19.00 15.19 -8.04
CA ASP A 43 -19.68 16.03 -9.02
C ASP A 43 -19.20 15.79 -10.46
N ILE A 44 -19.15 14.53 -10.87
CA ILE A 44 -18.83 14.10 -12.23
C ILE A 44 -19.91 13.14 -12.77
N SER A 45 -19.97 12.99 -14.09
CA SER A 45 -20.85 11.99 -14.68
C SER A 45 -20.29 10.57 -14.55
N ILE A 46 -21.17 9.54 -14.56
CA ILE A 46 -20.76 8.13 -14.61
C ILE A 46 -19.88 7.87 -15.85
N GLY A 47 -20.22 8.47 -16.99
CA GLY A 47 -19.40 8.39 -18.20
C GLY A 47 -17.99 8.94 -18.01
N SER A 48 -17.85 10.07 -17.28
CA SER A 48 -16.53 10.61 -16.92
C SER A 48 -15.74 9.66 -16.02
N PHE A 49 -16.39 9.01 -15.05
CA PHE A 49 -15.72 8.01 -14.22
C PHE A 49 -15.07 6.92 -15.07
N TYR A 50 -15.80 6.33 -16.01
CA TYR A 50 -15.27 5.29 -16.89
C TYR A 50 -14.25 5.78 -17.93
N GLN A 51 -14.15 7.09 -18.14
CA GLN A 51 -13.02 7.66 -18.88
C GLN A 51 -11.73 7.68 -18.06
N TYR A 52 -11.82 7.66 -16.73
CA TYR A 52 -10.68 7.77 -15.80
C TYR A 52 -10.27 6.43 -15.19
N PHE A 53 -11.24 5.59 -14.84
CA PHE A 53 -11.05 4.32 -14.14
C PHE A 53 -11.79 3.20 -14.84
N TYR A 54 -11.34 1.97 -14.64
CA TYR A 54 -12.02 0.78 -15.17
C TYR A 54 -13.24 0.41 -14.31
N ASP A 55 -13.07 0.44 -12.99
CA ASP A 55 -14.08 0.10 -11.99
C ASP A 55 -13.74 0.76 -10.64
N LYS A 56 -14.50 0.43 -9.59
CA LYS A 56 -14.24 0.94 -8.24
C LYS A 56 -12.96 0.37 -7.64
N ASP A 57 -12.59 -0.87 -8.01
CA ASP A 57 -11.35 -1.51 -7.56
C ASP A 57 -10.14 -0.71 -8.06
N ASP A 58 -10.17 -0.30 -9.34
CA ASP A 58 -9.11 0.50 -9.96
C ASP A 58 -8.88 1.82 -9.21
N LEU A 59 -9.95 2.52 -8.83
CA LEU A 59 -9.83 3.74 -8.04
C LEU A 59 -9.32 3.45 -6.61
N TYR A 60 -9.91 2.47 -5.93
CA TYR A 60 -9.53 2.10 -4.55
C TYR A 60 -8.06 1.71 -4.45
N LEU A 61 -7.62 0.83 -5.34
CA LEU A 61 -6.24 0.35 -5.38
C LEU A 61 -5.24 1.44 -5.78
N TYR A 62 -5.65 2.36 -6.65
CA TYR A 62 -4.85 3.54 -6.97
C TYR A 62 -4.63 4.43 -5.73
N LEU A 63 -5.69 4.71 -4.95
CA LEU A 63 -5.60 5.48 -3.72
C LEU A 63 -4.68 4.79 -2.70
N MET A 64 -4.85 3.49 -2.51
CA MET A 64 -4.01 2.69 -1.61
C MET A 64 -2.54 2.71 -2.04
N SER A 65 -2.27 2.49 -3.34
CA SER A 65 -0.91 2.54 -3.89
C SER A 65 -0.23 3.90 -3.68
N ASN A 66 -0.98 5.00 -3.76
CA ASN A 66 -0.42 6.34 -3.51
C ASN A 66 0.00 6.52 -2.04
N ILE A 67 -0.79 6.00 -1.09
CA ILE A 67 -0.44 6.04 0.34
C ILE A 67 0.82 5.21 0.60
N GLU A 68 0.88 3.97 0.10
CA GLU A 68 2.04 3.11 0.27
C GLU A 68 3.31 3.71 -0.34
N LYS A 69 3.22 4.31 -1.53
CA LYS A 69 4.35 5.02 -2.16
C LYS A 69 4.82 6.21 -1.33
N LYS A 70 3.89 6.95 -0.72
CA LYS A 70 4.19 8.09 0.14
C LYS A 70 4.91 7.65 1.41
N ILE A 71 4.46 6.56 2.04
CA ILE A 71 5.10 5.95 3.21
C ILE A 71 6.52 5.50 2.84
N TYR A 72 6.65 4.67 1.80
CA TYR A 72 7.94 4.19 1.32
C TYR A 72 8.95 5.32 1.06
N ALA A 73 8.54 6.34 0.31
CA ALA A 73 9.42 7.46 -0.03
C ALA A 73 9.90 8.22 1.21
N LYS A 74 9.02 8.40 2.20
CA LYS A 74 9.34 9.11 3.44
C LYS A 74 10.28 8.32 4.33
N GLU A 75 10.05 7.02 4.49
CA GLU A 75 10.91 6.14 5.25
C GLU A 75 12.30 6.02 4.61
N LYS A 76 12.36 5.79 3.29
CA LYS A 76 13.64 5.76 2.57
C LYS A 76 14.42 7.07 2.69
N GLN A 77 13.75 8.21 2.64
CA GLN A 77 14.39 9.53 2.82
C GLN A 77 15.01 9.70 4.22
N LYS A 78 14.32 9.21 5.28
CA LYS A 78 14.77 9.40 6.66
C LYS A 78 15.88 8.42 7.06
N ILE A 79 15.83 7.20 6.53
CA ILE A 79 16.56 6.05 7.06
C ILE A 79 17.56 5.49 6.05
N GLY A 80 17.38 5.76 4.77
CA GLY A 80 18.22 5.28 3.68
C GLY A 80 17.77 3.94 3.08
N TYR A 81 17.19 3.04 3.89
CA TYR A 81 16.68 1.74 3.46
C TYR A 81 15.34 1.45 4.12
N PHE A 82 14.33 1.18 3.31
CA PHE A 82 12.99 0.79 3.79
C PHE A 82 13.01 -0.56 4.54
N LEU A 83 13.77 -1.51 4.02
CA LEU A 83 13.87 -2.86 4.59
C LEU A 83 14.69 -2.94 5.87
N MET A 84 15.53 -1.98 6.19
CA MET A 84 16.51 -2.09 7.29
C MET A 84 16.10 -1.34 8.57
N ASP A 85 14.92 -0.73 8.61
CA ASP A 85 14.56 0.05 9.78
C ASP A 85 13.59 -0.62 10.73
N SER A 86 13.99 -0.55 12.00
CA SER A 86 13.13 -0.89 13.12
C SER A 86 12.32 0.30 13.64
N ASP A 87 12.68 1.53 13.25
CA ASP A 87 12.03 2.75 13.71
C ASP A 87 11.03 3.24 12.64
N ILE A 88 9.88 2.58 12.61
CA ILE A 88 8.76 2.99 11.78
C ILE A 88 8.38 4.44 12.11
N ILE A 89 8.38 5.30 11.10
CA ILE A 89 7.87 6.66 11.24
C ILE A 89 6.37 6.56 11.55
N PRO A 90 5.86 7.25 12.58
CA PRO A 90 4.43 7.30 12.83
C PRO A 90 3.69 7.75 11.57
N ILE A 91 2.64 7.02 11.19
CA ILE A 91 1.90 7.30 9.94
C ILE A 91 1.31 8.72 9.94
N GLU A 92 1.06 9.28 11.12
CA GLU A 92 0.56 10.64 11.34
C GLU A 92 1.57 11.72 10.91
N GLU A 93 2.86 11.39 10.86
CA GLU A 93 3.90 12.30 10.35
C GLU A 93 4.00 12.27 8.81
N ILE A 94 3.39 11.28 8.18
CA ILE A 94 3.48 11.04 6.73
C ILE A 94 2.17 11.37 6.03
N CYS A 95 1.06 10.92 6.59
CA CYS A 95 -0.26 10.95 5.99
C CYS A 95 -1.20 11.91 6.71
N THR A 96 -2.17 12.46 5.98
CA THR A 96 -3.29 13.19 6.57
C THR A 96 -4.22 12.24 7.30
N GLN A 97 -5.04 12.76 8.23
CA GLN A 97 -6.02 11.93 8.94
C GLN A 97 -6.94 11.18 7.97
N LYS A 98 -7.40 11.84 6.90
CA LYS A 98 -8.24 11.21 5.86
C LYS A 98 -7.54 10.04 5.16
N GLU A 99 -6.26 10.16 4.85
CA GLU A 99 -5.47 9.06 4.28
C GLU A 99 -5.28 7.91 5.28
N ILE A 100 -5.12 8.21 6.57
CA ILE A 100 -5.04 7.22 7.64
C ILE A 100 -6.37 6.46 7.76
N ASP A 101 -7.48 7.17 7.85
CA ASP A 101 -8.82 6.58 7.97
C ASP A 101 -9.13 5.69 6.74
N PHE A 102 -8.75 6.15 5.54
CA PHE A 102 -8.88 5.34 4.34
C PHE A 102 -7.94 4.10 4.36
N ASN A 103 -6.69 4.25 4.79
CA ASN A 103 -5.76 3.11 4.89
C ASN A 103 -6.31 2.03 5.83
N GLN A 104 -7.00 2.41 6.91
CA GLN A 104 -7.65 1.45 7.82
C GLN A 104 -8.78 0.65 7.15
N THR A 105 -9.40 1.15 6.09
CA THR A 105 -10.41 0.37 5.33
C THR A 105 -9.82 -0.89 4.71
N TRP A 106 -8.48 -0.94 4.54
CA TRP A 106 -7.76 -2.10 4.03
C TRP A 106 -8.02 -3.37 4.84
N TYR A 107 -8.13 -3.25 6.15
CA TYR A 107 -8.39 -4.39 7.03
C TYR A 107 -9.79 -5.02 6.85
N ARG A 108 -10.72 -4.35 6.18
CA ARG A 108 -12.07 -4.83 5.86
C ARG A 108 -12.34 -4.99 4.36
N ALA A 109 -11.35 -4.69 3.51
CA ALA A 109 -11.46 -4.86 2.07
C ALA A 109 -11.61 -6.36 1.67
N PRO A 110 -12.30 -6.69 0.57
CA PRO A 110 -12.38 -8.06 0.07
C PRO A 110 -11.00 -8.65 -0.23
N ILE A 111 -10.84 -9.95 0.01
CA ILE A 111 -9.56 -10.65 -0.21
C ILE A 111 -9.14 -10.54 -1.68
N GLU A 112 -10.08 -10.63 -2.61
CA GLU A 112 -9.83 -10.52 -4.05
C GLU A 112 -9.25 -9.16 -4.43
N VAL A 113 -9.69 -8.09 -3.77
CA VAL A 113 -9.16 -6.72 -3.99
C VAL A 113 -7.74 -6.62 -3.42
N MET A 114 -7.51 -7.19 -2.24
CA MET A 114 -6.17 -7.25 -1.65
C MET A 114 -5.19 -8.05 -2.52
N MET A 115 -5.62 -9.19 -3.07
CA MET A 115 -4.80 -9.99 -3.99
C MET A 115 -4.43 -9.20 -5.25
N LYS A 116 -5.35 -8.41 -5.82
CA LYS A 116 -5.06 -7.52 -6.95
C LYS A 116 -3.99 -6.47 -6.61
N PHE A 117 -3.90 -6.04 -5.36
CA PHE A 117 -2.84 -5.14 -4.92
C PHE A 117 -1.51 -5.87 -4.81
N TYR A 118 -1.42 -6.87 -3.95
CA TYR A 118 -0.13 -7.53 -3.63
C TYR A 118 0.48 -8.30 -4.80
N PHE A 119 -0.34 -8.88 -5.67
CA PHE A 119 0.10 -9.73 -6.78
C PHE A 119 -0.21 -9.14 -8.18
N GLY A 120 -0.72 -7.90 -8.23
CA GLY A 120 -1.09 -7.23 -9.46
C GLY A 120 -0.20 -6.03 -9.79
N GLU A 121 -0.68 -5.19 -10.70
CA GLU A 121 0.09 -4.04 -11.20
C GLU A 121 0.20 -2.87 -10.23
N TYR A 122 -0.66 -2.80 -9.19
CA TYR A 122 -0.72 -1.65 -8.27
C TYR A 122 0.47 -1.56 -7.32
N SER A 123 1.07 -2.70 -6.96
CA SER A 123 2.29 -2.76 -6.16
C SER A 123 3.57 -2.78 -7.00
N LYS A 124 3.48 -2.80 -8.33
CA LYS A 124 4.62 -3.02 -9.22
C LYS A 124 5.77 -2.03 -8.99
N ASP A 125 5.46 -0.74 -8.87
CA ASP A 125 6.50 0.27 -8.64
C ASP A 125 7.13 0.12 -7.24
N LEU A 126 6.31 -0.18 -6.22
CA LEU A 126 6.81 -0.44 -4.86
C LEU A 126 7.67 -1.71 -4.84
N ASN A 127 7.21 -2.76 -5.49
CA ASN A 127 7.94 -4.01 -5.62
C ASN A 127 9.30 -3.82 -6.32
N SER A 128 9.34 -3.04 -7.40
CA SER A 128 10.58 -2.70 -8.09
C SER A 128 11.56 -1.96 -7.16
N ASN A 129 11.07 -0.99 -6.39
CA ASN A 129 11.90 -0.25 -5.44
C ASN A 129 12.49 -1.16 -4.35
N ILE A 130 11.75 -2.16 -3.88
CA ILE A 130 12.22 -3.11 -2.87
C ILE A 130 13.28 -4.05 -3.47
N VAL A 131 13.08 -4.50 -4.70
CA VAL A 131 14.07 -5.33 -5.41
C VAL A 131 15.37 -4.54 -5.64
N ASP A 132 15.28 -3.28 -6.06
CA ASP A 132 16.44 -2.40 -6.25
C ASP A 132 17.21 -2.20 -4.94
N GLU A 133 16.50 -2.09 -3.81
CA GLU A 133 17.11 -1.99 -2.47
C GLU A 133 17.84 -3.29 -2.06
N LEU A 134 17.25 -4.45 -2.36
CA LEU A 134 17.90 -5.74 -2.11
C LEU A 134 19.18 -5.91 -2.96
N ILE A 135 19.14 -5.49 -4.24
CA ILE A 135 20.32 -5.50 -5.12
C ILE A 135 21.41 -4.58 -4.55
N GLU A 136 21.06 -3.36 -4.13
CA GLU A 136 22.00 -2.44 -3.50
C GLU A 136 22.66 -3.02 -2.24
N LEU A 137 21.88 -3.68 -1.39
CA LEU A 137 22.39 -4.36 -0.20
C LEU A 137 23.31 -5.53 -0.54
N GLN A 138 23.03 -6.25 -1.62
CA GLN A 138 23.88 -7.34 -2.11
C GLN A 138 25.21 -6.80 -2.63
N ASP A 139 25.18 -5.73 -3.43
CA ASP A 139 26.38 -5.08 -3.99
C ASP A 139 27.29 -4.48 -2.89
N LEU A 140 26.69 -4.01 -1.80
CA LEU A 140 27.40 -3.55 -0.61
C LEU A 140 27.92 -4.70 0.29
N GLY A 141 27.67 -5.95 -0.09
CA GLY A 141 28.09 -7.12 0.66
C GLY A 141 27.37 -7.32 2.01
N LYS A 142 26.21 -6.67 2.20
CA LYS A 142 25.42 -6.73 3.44
C LYS A 142 24.49 -7.95 3.49
N LEU A 143 24.13 -8.54 2.36
CA LEU A 143 23.34 -9.76 2.32
C LEU A 143 24.24 -11.01 2.42
N LYS A 144 23.70 -12.09 2.99
CA LYS A 144 24.35 -13.40 2.98
C LYS A 144 24.52 -13.88 1.54
N ASP A 145 25.61 -14.56 1.23
CA ASP A 145 25.93 -15.04 -0.12
C ASP A 145 24.90 -16.06 -0.66
N SER A 146 24.14 -16.69 0.25
CA SER A 146 23.09 -17.65 -0.08
C SER A 146 21.74 -17.00 -0.41
N VAL A 147 21.62 -15.65 -0.38
CA VAL A 147 20.37 -14.95 -0.65
C VAL A 147 20.12 -14.92 -2.15
N ASP A 148 19.01 -15.52 -2.55
CA ASP A 148 18.39 -15.35 -3.85
C ASP A 148 17.37 -14.20 -3.76
N ILE A 149 17.64 -13.11 -4.46
CA ILE A 149 16.85 -11.86 -4.37
C ILE A 149 15.41 -12.10 -4.82
N ASP A 150 15.18 -12.82 -5.91
CA ASP A 150 13.84 -13.07 -6.44
C ASP A 150 13.02 -13.90 -5.46
N PHE A 151 13.64 -14.93 -4.87
CA PHE A 151 12.98 -15.76 -3.86
C PHE A 151 12.68 -14.98 -2.59
N ILE A 152 13.64 -14.20 -2.08
CA ILE A 152 13.47 -13.39 -0.87
C ILE A 152 12.41 -12.32 -1.07
N PHE A 153 12.41 -11.65 -2.22
CA PHE A 153 11.36 -10.70 -2.56
C PHE A 153 9.98 -11.36 -2.60
N TYR A 154 9.87 -12.55 -3.22
CA TYR A 154 8.61 -13.30 -3.24
C TYR A 154 8.10 -13.63 -1.83
N ILE A 155 8.98 -14.09 -0.93
CA ILE A 155 8.63 -14.37 0.47
C ILE A 155 8.22 -13.08 1.19
N TYR A 156 8.93 -11.97 0.96
CA TYR A 156 8.58 -10.67 1.53
C TYR A 156 7.16 -10.23 1.11
N ALA A 157 6.87 -10.19 -0.17
CA ALA A 157 5.57 -9.76 -0.70
C ALA A 157 4.40 -10.64 -0.21
N THR A 158 4.59 -11.96 -0.19
CA THR A 158 3.58 -12.90 0.31
C THR A 158 3.41 -12.80 1.83
N SER A 159 4.48 -12.52 2.57
CA SER A 159 4.42 -12.35 4.03
C SER A 159 3.57 -11.15 4.42
N MET A 160 3.62 -10.05 3.65
CA MET A 160 2.78 -8.88 3.90
C MET A 160 1.30 -9.21 3.83
N PHE A 161 0.90 -9.91 2.77
CA PHE A 161 -0.47 -10.39 2.63
C PHE A 161 -0.85 -11.34 3.77
N ASN A 162 0.00 -12.30 4.12
CA ASN A 162 -0.26 -13.27 5.18
C ASN A 162 -0.37 -12.62 6.56
N ILE A 163 0.46 -11.61 6.89
CA ILE A 163 0.35 -10.85 8.14
C ILE A 163 -1.00 -10.13 8.22
N LEU A 164 -1.45 -9.55 7.12
CA LEU A 164 -2.75 -8.90 7.06
C LEU A 164 -3.91 -9.89 7.27
N MET A 165 -3.83 -11.08 6.64
CA MET A 165 -4.82 -12.14 6.87
C MET A 165 -4.81 -12.61 8.32
N TYR A 166 -3.64 -12.76 8.93
CA TYR A 166 -3.49 -13.09 10.34
C TYR A 166 -4.18 -12.07 11.25
N PHE A 167 -4.03 -10.77 10.98
CA PHE A 167 -4.71 -9.74 11.77
C PHE A 167 -6.23 -9.86 11.67
N ARG A 168 -6.75 -10.19 10.49
CA ARG A 168 -8.21 -10.38 10.29
C ARG A 168 -8.72 -11.63 11.00
N GLU A 169 -8.07 -12.78 10.82
CA GLU A 169 -8.47 -14.05 11.42
C GLU A 169 -8.42 -13.99 12.96
N MET A 170 -7.41 -13.34 13.50
CA MET A 170 -7.23 -13.21 14.95
C MET A 170 -7.95 -12.00 15.54
N ASN A 171 -8.69 -11.24 14.72
CA ASN A 171 -9.40 -10.02 15.11
C ASN A 171 -8.49 -9.01 15.84
N ILE A 172 -7.26 -8.84 15.35
CA ILE A 172 -6.32 -7.88 15.92
C ILE A 172 -6.65 -6.49 15.38
N THR A 173 -7.24 -5.64 16.23
CA THR A 173 -7.67 -4.29 15.88
C THR A 173 -6.75 -3.21 16.44
N ASP A 174 -5.99 -3.50 17.50
CA ASP A 174 -5.07 -2.57 18.14
C ASP A 174 -3.86 -2.26 17.24
N GLU A 175 -3.68 -0.99 16.89
CA GLU A 175 -2.63 -0.55 15.96
C GLU A 175 -1.21 -0.79 16.52
N LYS A 176 -1.03 -0.59 17.83
CA LYS A 176 0.27 -0.84 18.46
C LYS A 176 0.64 -2.32 18.38
N GLN A 177 -0.33 -3.20 18.64
CA GLN A 177 -0.12 -4.64 18.52
C GLN A 177 0.21 -5.04 17.07
N LYS A 178 -0.46 -4.45 16.06
CA LYS A 178 -0.15 -4.68 14.63
C LYS A 178 1.28 -4.25 14.29
N ILE A 179 1.69 -3.07 14.75
CA ILE A 179 3.05 -2.55 14.55
C ILE A 179 4.08 -3.48 15.20
N ASP A 180 3.87 -3.89 16.46
CA ASP A 180 4.80 -4.76 17.18
C ASP A 180 4.96 -6.12 16.50
N ILE A 181 3.88 -6.70 15.98
CA ILE A 181 3.93 -7.97 15.23
C ILE A 181 4.71 -7.79 13.92
N LYS A 182 4.40 -6.75 13.14
CA LYS A 182 5.11 -6.44 11.90
C LYS A 182 6.61 -6.25 12.16
N ARG A 183 6.95 -5.40 13.14
CA ARG A 183 8.34 -5.12 13.52
C ARG A 183 9.07 -6.39 13.88
N LYS A 184 8.51 -7.21 14.77
CA LYS A 184 9.11 -8.48 15.17
C LYS A 184 9.35 -9.41 13.98
N PHE A 185 8.40 -9.53 13.08
CA PHE A 185 8.57 -10.32 11.86
C PHE A 185 9.75 -9.79 11.03
N TYR A 186 9.77 -8.48 10.74
CA TYR A 186 10.81 -7.89 9.90
C TYR A 186 12.18 -7.95 10.53
N THR A 187 12.32 -7.47 11.76
CA THR A 187 13.64 -7.33 12.40
C THR A 187 14.19 -8.66 12.90
N ASP A 188 13.36 -9.49 13.53
CA ASP A 188 13.87 -10.70 14.20
C ASP A 188 13.90 -11.92 13.29
N TRP A 189 13.03 -12.02 12.30
CA TRP A 189 12.97 -13.21 11.46
C TRP A 189 13.44 -12.95 10.03
N PHE A 190 12.93 -11.90 9.38
CA PHE A 190 13.25 -11.64 7.99
C PHE A 190 14.66 -11.07 7.83
N LEU A 191 14.95 -9.90 8.40
CA LEU A 191 16.24 -9.22 8.22
C LEU A 191 17.41 -10.02 8.79
N LYS A 192 17.29 -10.57 10.00
CA LYS A 192 18.33 -11.48 10.55
C LYS A 192 18.54 -12.73 9.72
N GLY A 193 17.50 -13.17 8.98
CA GLY A 193 17.61 -14.30 8.05
C GLY A 193 18.49 -14.00 6.84
N ILE A 194 18.52 -12.78 6.34
CA ILE A 194 19.17 -12.41 5.07
C ILE A 194 20.43 -11.55 5.22
N LEU A 195 20.58 -10.78 6.31
CA LEU A 195 21.74 -9.93 6.52
C LEU A 195 22.95 -10.73 7.05
N LYS A 196 24.15 -10.29 6.70
CA LYS A 196 25.39 -10.75 7.36
C LYS A 196 25.47 -10.17 8.77
N GLU A 197 26.06 -10.95 9.69
CA GLU A 197 26.38 -10.51 11.05
C GLU A 197 27.47 -9.43 11.07
#